data_528e73b973a3be473ed892d170f704ef
#
_entry.id   528e73b973a3be473ed892d170f704ef
#
_cell.length_a   1.000
_cell.length_b   1.000
_cell.length_c   1.000
_cell.angle_alpha   90.00
_cell.angle_beta   90.00
_cell.angle_gamma   90.00
#
_symmetry.space_group_name_H-M   'P 1'
#
loop_
_entity.id
_entity.type
_entity.pdbx_description
1 polymer ?
#
loop_
_entity_poly.entity_id
_entity_poly.type
_entity_poly.pdbx_seq_one_letter_code
_entity_poly.pdbx_strand_id
1 'polypeptide(L)'
;MAIAGIKRGEKKGSFSQILKQAATGKSLTSLQAELAFEDIMKGHVPENQLASFLTALYIRGETKEELLGAVKAVRRCMLKVNNIAENAIDVCGTGGDGLGTLNVSTAVSFVLAGLGIPVAKHGNRALSSLSGATDVLEALGIPSDSDIDKQENRLREDGIAFLAAPHHHPAMKFALPVRKALGFRTLFNLLGPLCNPAQVKRQLVGVFDEKWCEPIAEVLGALGGTHIWAVHGKTDEGGIDEVTLAGPTKVVAWEEGKLCHFTLEPEMVGLPNMPIHLLRGGGAESNAQRMIALFEGEKGCYRDTVLFNAAIALHIAGHGNVIENGNISSKVLKENMERASYSLDKGLALKTLNRVKKSFLTNA
;
A
#
# COMPACT_ATOMS: atom_id res chain seq x y z
N MET A 1 -32.39 18.40 -18.99
CA MET A 1 -31.28 18.83 -19.86
C MET A 1 -30.42 17.61 -20.19
N ALA A 2 -30.26 17.30 -21.47
CA ALA A 2 -29.76 16.05 -21.97
C ALA A 2 -28.26 15.85 -21.67
N ILE A 3 -27.89 14.70 -21.13
CA ILE A 3 -26.52 14.23 -20.99
C ILE A 3 -25.99 13.93 -22.38
N ALA A 4 -25.02 14.73 -22.83
CA ALA A 4 -24.37 14.60 -24.13
C ALA A 4 -23.74 13.21 -24.26
N GLY A 5 -24.17 12.47 -25.27
CA GLY A 5 -23.69 11.14 -25.59
C GLY A 5 -22.21 11.15 -25.95
N ILE A 6 -21.41 10.37 -25.20
CA ILE A 6 -20.02 10.05 -25.54
C ILE A 6 -20.06 9.24 -26.84
N LYS A 7 -19.53 9.81 -27.92
CA LYS A 7 -19.37 9.16 -29.21
C LYS A 7 -18.49 7.90 -29.04
N ARG A 8 -19.09 6.71 -29.04
CA ARG A 8 -18.42 5.42 -29.27
C ARG A 8 -17.91 5.39 -30.72
N GLY A 9 -16.70 5.88 -30.97
CA GLY A 9 -16.19 5.97 -32.32
C GLY A 9 -14.69 6.14 -32.49
N GLU A 10 -13.88 6.14 -31.43
CA GLU A 10 -12.43 6.05 -31.58
C GLU A 10 -12.05 4.58 -31.78
N LYS A 11 -11.41 4.27 -32.95
CA LYS A 11 -10.85 2.94 -33.25
C LYS A 11 -9.97 2.54 -32.06
N LYS A 12 -10.32 1.46 -31.34
CA LYS A 12 -9.48 0.83 -30.31
C LYS A 12 -8.14 0.55 -30.95
N GLY A 13 -7.08 1.30 -30.60
CA GLY A 13 -5.73 1.03 -31.06
C GLY A 13 -5.32 -0.37 -30.62
N SER A 14 -4.76 -1.18 -31.52
CA SER A 14 -4.22 -2.48 -31.15
C SER A 14 -3.03 -2.30 -30.21
N PHE A 15 -2.73 -3.30 -29.36
CA PHE A 15 -1.55 -3.27 -28.48
C PHE A 15 -0.28 -2.87 -29.27
N SER A 16 -0.11 -3.39 -30.48
CA SER A 16 1.02 -3.07 -31.34
C SER A 16 1.13 -1.57 -31.70
N GLN A 17 0.00 -0.88 -31.89
CA GLN A 17 -0.01 0.58 -32.13
C GLN A 17 0.36 1.35 -30.86
N ILE A 18 -0.14 0.92 -29.70
CA ILE A 18 0.19 1.52 -28.41
C ILE A 18 1.67 1.31 -28.07
N LEU A 19 2.20 0.10 -28.30
CA LEU A 19 3.61 -0.19 -28.15
C LEU A 19 4.49 0.69 -29.04
N LYS A 20 4.11 0.86 -30.33
CA LYS A 20 4.83 1.73 -31.25
C LYS A 20 4.86 3.17 -30.76
N GLN A 21 3.74 3.68 -30.23
CA GLN A 21 3.68 5.02 -29.62
C GLN A 21 4.65 5.14 -28.44
N ALA A 22 4.61 4.20 -27.49
CA ALA A 22 5.51 4.18 -26.33
C ALA A 22 6.98 4.11 -26.76
N ALA A 23 7.31 3.26 -27.74
CA ALA A 23 8.67 3.10 -28.27
C ALA A 23 9.22 4.36 -28.97
N THR A 24 8.36 5.28 -29.38
CA THR A 24 8.79 6.60 -29.91
C THR A 24 8.94 7.68 -28.83
N GLY A 25 8.87 7.31 -27.56
CA GLY A 25 8.99 8.21 -26.41
C GLY A 25 7.74 9.03 -26.10
N LYS A 26 6.60 8.76 -26.76
CA LYS A 26 5.33 9.47 -26.53
C LYS A 26 4.58 8.85 -25.36
N SER A 27 4.04 9.71 -24.49
CA SER A 27 3.16 9.28 -23.39
C SER A 27 1.84 8.74 -23.92
N LEU A 28 1.25 7.83 -23.15
CA LEU A 28 -0.06 7.26 -23.41
C LEU A 28 -1.14 8.04 -22.64
N THR A 29 -2.32 8.13 -23.21
CA THR A 29 -3.50 8.56 -22.47
C THR A 29 -3.92 7.45 -21.50
N SER A 30 -4.69 7.80 -20.47
CA SER A 30 -5.23 6.81 -19.53
C SER A 30 -6.02 5.69 -20.23
N LEU A 31 -6.79 6.03 -21.28
CA LEU A 31 -7.53 5.04 -22.07
C LEU A 31 -6.60 4.11 -22.85
N GLN A 32 -5.53 4.64 -23.47
CA GLN A 32 -4.56 3.80 -24.20
C GLN A 32 -3.83 2.86 -23.24
N ALA A 33 -3.40 3.36 -22.08
CA ALA A 33 -2.78 2.54 -21.06
C ALA A 33 -3.76 1.46 -20.52
N GLU A 34 -5.01 1.83 -20.26
CA GLU A 34 -6.05 0.90 -19.82
C GLU A 34 -6.24 -0.25 -20.83
N LEU A 35 -6.36 0.06 -22.13
CA LEU A 35 -6.48 -0.95 -23.18
C LEU A 35 -5.25 -1.87 -23.26
N ALA A 36 -4.04 -1.30 -23.18
CA ALA A 36 -2.81 -2.08 -23.19
C ALA A 36 -2.72 -3.04 -21.99
N PHE A 37 -3.03 -2.55 -20.78
CA PHE A 37 -3.02 -3.38 -19.59
C PHE A 37 -4.17 -4.39 -19.57
N GLU A 38 -5.34 -4.11 -20.15
CA GLU A 38 -6.39 -5.11 -20.35
C GLU A 38 -5.89 -6.29 -21.20
N ASP A 39 -5.20 -6.02 -22.32
CA ASP A 39 -4.65 -7.07 -23.18
C ASP A 39 -3.56 -7.87 -22.45
N ILE A 40 -2.72 -7.22 -21.65
CA ILE A 40 -1.73 -7.88 -20.80
C ILE A 40 -2.42 -8.80 -19.79
N MET A 41 -3.44 -8.30 -19.08
CA MET A 41 -4.15 -9.07 -18.05
C MET A 41 -4.97 -10.24 -18.64
N LYS A 42 -5.30 -10.21 -19.93
CA LYS A 42 -5.94 -11.32 -20.65
C LYS A 42 -4.92 -12.34 -21.20
N GLY A 43 -3.62 -12.05 -21.09
CA GLY A 43 -2.56 -12.88 -21.66
C GLY A 43 -2.45 -12.82 -23.20
N HIS A 44 -2.99 -11.76 -23.81
CA HIS A 44 -2.98 -11.59 -25.26
C HIS A 44 -1.65 -11.02 -25.78
N VAL A 45 -0.79 -10.54 -24.90
CA VAL A 45 0.46 -9.86 -25.27
C VAL A 45 1.62 -10.84 -25.18
N PRO A 46 2.36 -11.09 -26.28
CA PRO A 46 3.56 -11.89 -26.27
C PRO A 46 4.64 -11.30 -25.35
N GLU A 47 5.43 -12.15 -24.69
CA GLU A 47 6.44 -11.73 -23.70
C GLU A 47 7.45 -10.72 -24.24
N ASN A 48 7.90 -10.88 -25.48
CA ASN A 48 8.83 -9.93 -26.13
C ASN A 48 8.20 -8.54 -26.33
N GLN A 49 6.91 -8.48 -26.68
CA GLN A 49 6.20 -7.21 -26.79
C GLN A 49 5.95 -6.58 -25.42
N LEU A 50 5.61 -7.38 -24.42
CA LEU A 50 5.45 -6.92 -23.03
C LEU A 50 6.76 -6.37 -22.49
N ALA A 51 7.87 -7.08 -22.67
CA ALA A 51 9.19 -6.60 -22.25
C ALA A 51 9.55 -5.29 -22.92
N SER A 52 9.35 -5.18 -24.24
CA SER A 52 9.59 -3.93 -24.98
C SER A 52 8.73 -2.79 -24.48
N PHE A 53 7.45 -3.04 -24.22
CA PHE A 53 6.50 -2.05 -23.71
C PHE A 53 6.90 -1.52 -22.32
N LEU A 54 7.16 -2.41 -21.39
CA LEU A 54 7.57 -2.04 -20.02
C LEU A 54 8.90 -1.28 -20.01
N THR A 55 9.85 -1.72 -20.85
CA THR A 55 11.15 -1.04 -20.99
C THR A 55 10.99 0.35 -21.59
N ALA A 56 10.15 0.52 -22.60
CA ALA A 56 9.88 1.82 -23.21
C ALA A 56 9.27 2.81 -22.20
N LEU A 57 8.29 2.36 -21.39
CA LEU A 57 7.72 3.17 -20.32
C LEU A 57 8.78 3.55 -19.28
N TYR A 58 9.59 2.59 -18.84
CA TYR A 58 10.64 2.80 -17.83
C TYR A 58 11.69 3.82 -18.28
N ILE A 59 12.22 3.70 -19.51
CA ILE A 59 13.27 4.60 -20.03
C ILE A 59 12.76 6.03 -20.16
N ARG A 60 11.54 6.20 -20.62
CA ARG A 60 10.92 7.52 -20.77
C ARG A 60 10.52 8.12 -19.41
N GLY A 61 10.22 7.30 -18.42
CA GLY A 61 9.51 7.64 -17.21
C GLY A 61 7.99 7.49 -17.39
N GLU A 62 7.37 6.72 -16.53
CA GLU A 62 5.92 6.49 -16.53
C GLU A 62 5.17 7.77 -16.11
N THR A 63 3.94 7.93 -16.61
CA THR A 63 3.08 9.07 -16.27
C THR A 63 1.92 8.68 -15.36
N LYS A 64 1.31 9.68 -14.71
CA LYS A 64 0.10 9.52 -13.90
C LYS A 64 -1.06 8.92 -14.71
N GLU A 65 -1.23 9.37 -15.95
CA GLU A 65 -2.27 8.88 -16.86
C GLU A 65 -2.08 7.39 -17.17
N GLU A 66 -0.86 6.97 -17.37
CA GLU A 66 -0.52 5.57 -17.62
C GLU A 66 -0.74 4.72 -16.36
N LEU A 67 -0.37 5.24 -15.21
CA LEU A 67 -0.63 4.60 -13.92
C LEU A 67 -2.15 4.44 -13.69
N LEU A 68 -2.93 5.49 -13.93
CA LEU A 68 -4.39 5.45 -13.81
C LEU A 68 -5.02 4.41 -14.74
N GLY A 69 -4.57 4.35 -16.00
CA GLY A 69 -5.05 3.37 -16.97
C GLY A 69 -4.73 1.94 -16.56
N ALA A 70 -3.49 1.69 -16.15
CA ALA A 70 -3.05 0.38 -15.66
C ALA A 70 -3.87 -0.09 -14.43
N VAL A 71 -4.07 0.81 -13.46
CA VAL A 71 -4.87 0.51 -12.26
C VAL A 71 -6.31 0.16 -12.62
N LYS A 72 -6.96 0.91 -13.51
CA LYS A 72 -8.31 0.61 -13.99
C LYS A 72 -8.42 -0.79 -14.60
N ALA A 73 -7.47 -1.17 -15.45
CA ALA A 73 -7.43 -2.48 -16.07
C ALA A 73 -7.26 -3.60 -15.05
N VAL A 74 -6.32 -3.44 -14.10
CA VAL A 74 -6.08 -4.44 -13.05
C VAL A 74 -7.29 -4.57 -12.11
N ARG A 75 -7.88 -3.45 -11.66
CA ARG A 75 -9.06 -3.46 -10.79
C ARG A 75 -10.30 -4.11 -11.44
N ARG A 76 -10.41 -4.14 -12.78
CA ARG A 76 -11.47 -4.89 -13.48
C ARG A 76 -11.30 -6.39 -13.42
N CYS A 77 -10.07 -6.86 -13.37
CA CYS A 77 -9.75 -8.30 -13.40
C CYS A 77 -9.49 -8.89 -12.01
N MET A 78 -9.49 -8.08 -10.94
CA MET A 78 -9.24 -8.56 -9.59
C MET A 78 -10.46 -9.23 -8.99
N LEU A 79 -10.22 -10.19 -8.10
CA LEU A 79 -11.23 -10.79 -7.24
C LEU A 79 -11.48 -9.87 -6.04
N LYS A 80 -12.65 -9.26 -6.02
CA LYS A 80 -13.00 -8.22 -5.04
C LYS A 80 -13.48 -8.82 -3.73
N VAL A 81 -13.17 -8.12 -2.64
CA VAL A 81 -13.75 -8.29 -1.31
C VAL A 81 -14.80 -7.20 -1.15
N ASN A 82 -16.04 -7.59 -0.87
CA ASN A 82 -17.16 -6.68 -0.71
C ASN A 82 -17.58 -6.62 0.77
N ASN A 83 -18.68 -5.95 1.07
CA ASN A 83 -19.26 -5.88 2.42
C ASN A 83 -18.29 -5.39 3.49
N ILE A 84 -17.39 -4.45 3.13
CA ILE A 84 -16.44 -3.84 4.05
C ILE A 84 -17.06 -2.64 4.77
N ALA A 85 -16.57 -2.33 5.97
CA ALA A 85 -16.93 -1.10 6.66
C ALA A 85 -16.48 0.12 5.86
N GLU A 86 -17.30 1.18 5.81
CA GLU A 86 -17.02 2.39 5.02
C GLU A 86 -15.73 3.10 5.48
N ASN A 87 -15.40 3.02 6.76
CA ASN A 87 -14.21 3.58 7.37
C ASN A 87 -13.01 2.60 7.37
N ALA A 88 -13.10 1.47 6.67
CA ALA A 88 -11.97 0.54 6.58
C ALA A 88 -10.75 1.22 5.94
N ILE A 89 -9.58 0.96 6.52
CA ILE A 89 -8.30 1.50 6.07
C ILE A 89 -7.39 0.41 5.52
N ASP A 90 -6.52 0.76 4.57
CA ASP A 90 -5.32 0.00 4.21
C ASP A 90 -4.07 0.77 4.63
N VAL A 91 -3.10 0.04 5.14
CA VAL A 91 -1.75 0.54 5.42
C VAL A 91 -0.77 -0.34 4.67
N CYS A 92 -0.20 0.17 3.62
CA CYS A 92 0.66 -0.61 2.72
C CYS A 92 1.76 0.25 2.12
N GLY A 93 2.72 -0.38 1.47
CA GLY A 93 3.76 0.31 0.73
C GLY A 93 3.95 -0.33 -0.65
N THR A 94 4.66 0.38 -1.52
CA THR A 94 5.08 -0.15 -2.82
C THR A 94 6.13 -1.24 -2.67
N GLY A 95 6.80 -1.27 -1.53
CA GLY A 95 7.97 -2.10 -1.33
C GLY A 95 9.17 -1.66 -2.19
N GLY A 96 10.24 -2.39 -2.09
CA GLY A 96 11.37 -2.21 -3.00
C GLY A 96 12.31 -1.04 -2.68
N ASP A 97 12.25 -0.46 -1.49
CA ASP A 97 13.19 0.56 -1.02
C ASP A 97 14.63 0.03 -0.89
N GLY A 98 14.77 -1.29 -0.72
CA GLY A 98 16.08 -1.95 -0.62
C GLY A 98 16.70 -1.91 0.77
N LEU A 99 16.05 -1.32 1.76
CA LEU A 99 16.58 -1.15 3.11
C LEU A 99 16.40 -2.38 4.00
N GLY A 100 15.49 -3.30 3.64
CA GLY A 100 15.26 -4.54 4.38
C GLY A 100 14.80 -4.30 5.81
N THR A 101 13.86 -3.40 6.00
CA THR A 101 13.34 -3.00 7.31
C THR A 101 12.33 -4.01 7.87
N LEU A 102 12.05 -3.90 9.17
CA LEU A 102 10.97 -4.61 9.85
C LEU A 102 9.61 -4.25 9.21
N ASN A 103 8.64 -5.15 9.32
CA ASN A 103 7.32 -4.99 8.68
C ASN A 103 6.44 -3.99 9.46
N VAL A 104 6.71 -2.69 9.30
CA VAL A 104 6.06 -1.58 10.00
C VAL A 104 4.57 -1.56 9.70
N SER A 105 4.18 -1.48 8.44
CA SER A 105 2.77 -1.39 8.03
C SER A 105 1.93 -2.58 8.48
N THR A 106 2.52 -3.78 8.58
CA THR A 106 1.84 -4.97 9.13
C THR A 106 1.60 -4.83 10.64
N ALA A 107 2.58 -4.35 11.40
CA ALA A 107 2.42 -4.07 12.82
C ALA A 107 1.37 -2.98 13.09
N VAL A 108 1.40 -1.89 12.32
CA VAL A 108 0.40 -0.80 12.36
C VAL A 108 -1.02 -1.35 12.17
N SER A 109 -1.20 -2.31 11.26
CA SER A 109 -2.52 -2.92 11.02
C SER A 109 -3.10 -3.59 12.26
N PHE A 110 -2.29 -4.30 13.03
CA PHE A 110 -2.73 -4.89 14.31
C PHE A 110 -2.99 -3.85 15.41
N VAL A 111 -2.18 -2.78 15.44
CA VAL A 111 -2.39 -1.66 16.37
C VAL A 111 -3.74 -1.01 16.13
N LEU A 112 -4.08 -0.71 14.87
CA LEU A 112 -5.36 -0.09 14.48
C LEU A 112 -6.54 -1.01 14.75
N ALA A 113 -6.45 -2.28 14.36
CA ALA A 113 -7.51 -3.26 14.61
C ALA A 113 -7.73 -3.50 16.12
N GLY A 114 -6.67 -3.42 16.93
CA GLY A 114 -6.75 -3.44 18.40
C GLY A 114 -7.54 -2.26 18.97
N LEU A 115 -7.57 -1.13 18.29
CA LEU A 115 -8.37 0.04 18.62
C LEU A 115 -9.79 0.02 18.03
N GLY A 116 -10.17 -1.08 17.37
CA GLY A 116 -11.50 -1.24 16.76
C GLY A 116 -11.64 -0.58 15.39
N ILE A 117 -10.55 -0.20 14.74
CA ILE A 117 -10.56 0.35 13.39
C ILE A 117 -10.50 -0.81 12.38
N PRO A 118 -11.45 -0.90 11.43
CA PRO A 118 -11.44 -1.94 10.43
C PRO A 118 -10.25 -1.80 9.48
N VAL A 119 -9.47 -2.88 9.30
CA VAL A 119 -8.28 -2.88 8.45
C VAL A 119 -8.40 -3.94 7.35
N ALA A 120 -8.45 -3.51 6.10
CA ALA A 120 -8.38 -4.39 4.92
C ALA A 120 -6.99 -4.27 4.29
N LYS A 121 -6.00 -4.96 4.88
CA LYS A 121 -4.61 -4.82 4.47
C LYS A 121 -4.31 -5.59 3.21
N HIS A 122 -3.98 -4.87 2.13
CA HIS A 122 -3.39 -5.48 0.93
C HIS A 122 -1.89 -5.70 1.12
N GLY A 123 -1.41 -6.87 0.76
CA GLY A 123 -0.01 -7.23 0.93
C GLY A 123 0.46 -8.30 -0.05
N ASN A 124 1.76 -8.54 -0.07
CA ASN A 124 2.36 -9.55 -0.93
C ASN A 124 3.49 -10.28 -0.19
N ARG A 125 3.98 -11.36 -0.82
CA ARG A 125 5.27 -11.96 -0.48
C ARG A 125 6.40 -11.05 -0.95
N ALA A 126 7.57 -11.22 -0.34
CA ALA A 126 8.78 -10.55 -0.78
C ALA A 126 9.09 -10.88 -2.25
N LEU A 127 9.44 -9.85 -3.03
CA LEU A 127 9.96 -10.00 -4.39
C LEU A 127 11.48 -9.72 -4.43
N SER A 128 11.94 -8.76 -3.65
CA SER A 128 13.34 -8.31 -3.59
C SER A 128 13.87 -8.15 -2.17
N SER A 129 13.01 -8.05 -1.16
CA SER A 129 13.36 -8.00 0.26
C SER A 129 13.49 -9.41 0.87
N LEU A 130 14.02 -9.50 2.10
CA LEU A 130 14.15 -10.76 2.83
C LEU A 130 12.81 -11.31 3.33
N SER A 131 11.81 -10.45 3.51
CA SER A 131 10.50 -10.81 4.06
C SER A 131 9.43 -9.79 3.64
N GLY A 132 8.33 -10.27 3.03
CA GLY A 132 7.13 -9.49 2.76
C GLY A 132 6.08 -9.63 3.85
N ALA A 133 4.99 -8.89 3.73
CA ALA A 133 3.89 -8.93 4.70
C ALA A 133 3.30 -10.34 4.85
N THR A 134 3.06 -11.03 3.73
CA THR A 134 2.49 -12.40 3.73
C THR A 134 3.44 -13.40 4.39
N ASP A 135 4.75 -13.27 4.16
CA ASP A 135 5.74 -14.18 4.73
C ASP A 135 5.78 -14.07 6.26
N VAL A 136 5.76 -12.85 6.80
CA VAL A 136 5.71 -12.60 8.25
C VAL A 136 4.39 -13.08 8.86
N LEU A 137 3.26 -12.86 8.17
CA LEU A 137 1.97 -13.35 8.66
C LEU A 137 1.93 -14.87 8.77
N GLU A 138 2.49 -15.59 7.80
CA GLU A 138 2.60 -17.04 7.86
C GLU A 138 3.51 -17.50 9.02
N ALA A 139 4.64 -16.82 9.23
CA ALA A 139 5.50 -17.08 10.39
C ALA A 139 4.82 -16.77 11.74
N LEU A 140 3.88 -15.82 11.76
CA LEU A 140 3.02 -15.55 12.92
C LEU A 140 1.90 -16.60 13.11
N GLY A 141 1.73 -17.55 12.19
CA GLY A 141 0.66 -18.54 12.20
C GLY A 141 -0.67 -18.05 11.58
N ILE A 142 -0.60 -17.07 10.70
CA ILE A 142 -1.72 -16.55 9.92
C ILE A 142 -1.45 -16.88 8.45
N PRO A 143 -1.93 -18.03 7.95
CA PRO A 143 -1.73 -18.39 6.56
C PRO A 143 -2.52 -17.49 5.62
N SER A 144 -2.02 -17.33 4.38
CA SER A 144 -2.78 -16.64 3.36
C SER A 144 -4.01 -17.46 2.95
N ASP A 145 -5.14 -16.81 2.75
CA ASP A 145 -6.41 -17.43 2.40
C ASP A 145 -6.93 -16.87 1.08
N SER A 146 -7.44 -17.75 0.21
CA SER A 146 -8.03 -17.39 -1.08
C SER A 146 -9.56 -17.28 -1.02
N ASP A 147 -10.20 -17.70 0.07
CA ASP A 147 -11.64 -17.68 0.25
C ASP A 147 -12.11 -16.27 0.61
N ILE A 148 -12.84 -15.66 -0.32
CA ILE A 148 -13.31 -14.27 -0.19
C ILE A 148 -14.34 -14.16 0.93
N ASP A 149 -15.24 -15.12 1.07
CA ASP A 149 -16.29 -15.09 2.12
C ASP A 149 -15.65 -15.17 3.51
N LYS A 150 -14.61 -15.99 3.68
CA LYS A 150 -13.84 -16.03 4.93
C LYS A 150 -13.15 -14.70 5.21
N GLN A 151 -12.60 -14.03 4.20
CA GLN A 151 -11.95 -12.73 4.36
C GLN A 151 -12.96 -11.63 4.74
N GLU A 152 -14.15 -11.61 4.13
CA GLU A 152 -15.25 -10.72 4.50
C GLU A 152 -15.70 -10.95 5.94
N ASN A 153 -15.83 -12.23 6.34
CA ASN A 153 -16.19 -12.60 7.70
C ASN A 153 -15.13 -12.14 8.73
N ARG A 154 -13.82 -12.36 8.45
CA ARG A 154 -12.75 -11.88 9.33
C ARG A 154 -12.74 -10.37 9.46
N LEU A 155 -12.97 -9.65 8.38
CA LEU A 155 -13.04 -8.20 8.44
C LEU A 155 -14.18 -7.73 9.34
N ARG A 156 -15.32 -8.41 9.31
CA ARG A 156 -16.48 -8.12 10.15
C ARG A 156 -16.28 -8.54 11.62
N GLU A 157 -15.71 -9.74 11.86
CA GLU A 157 -15.63 -10.35 13.19
C GLU A 157 -14.33 -10.03 13.91
N ASP A 158 -13.21 -10.09 13.19
CA ASP A 158 -11.87 -9.81 13.72
C ASP A 158 -11.46 -8.34 13.56
N GLY A 159 -12.19 -7.56 12.77
CA GLY A 159 -11.86 -6.17 12.47
C GLY A 159 -10.63 -6.03 11.56
N ILE A 160 -10.08 -7.13 11.05
CA ILE A 160 -8.90 -7.11 10.17
C ILE A 160 -8.92 -8.30 9.21
N ALA A 161 -8.60 -8.04 7.95
CA ALA A 161 -8.32 -9.07 6.95
C ALA A 161 -7.03 -8.77 6.19
N PHE A 162 -6.27 -9.83 5.87
CA PHE A 162 -5.04 -9.75 5.09
C PHE A 162 -5.29 -10.29 3.69
N LEU A 163 -5.28 -9.38 2.72
CA LEU A 163 -5.63 -9.64 1.32
C LEU A 163 -4.34 -9.86 0.53
N ALA A 164 -3.93 -11.13 0.42
CA ALA A 164 -2.69 -11.48 -0.26
C ALA A 164 -2.84 -11.32 -1.78
N ALA A 165 -1.99 -10.52 -2.40
CA ALA A 165 -2.06 -10.17 -3.82
C ALA A 165 -2.16 -11.38 -4.79
N PRO A 166 -1.47 -12.52 -4.60
CA PRO A 166 -1.59 -13.67 -5.49
C PRO A 166 -3.01 -14.24 -5.58
N HIS A 167 -3.79 -14.16 -4.51
CA HIS A 167 -5.16 -14.68 -4.48
C HIS A 167 -6.16 -13.75 -5.18
N HIS A 168 -5.93 -12.46 -5.13
CA HIS A 168 -6.86 -11.45 -5.67
C HIS A 168 -6.54 -11.00 -7.09
N HIS A 169 -5.30 -11.22 -7.55
CA HIS A 169 -4.84 -10.77 -8.87
C HIS A 169 -4.34 -11.92 -9.75
N PRO A 170 -5.18 -12.94 -10.07
CA PRO A 170 -4.73 -14.11 -10.84
C PRO A 170 -4.19 -13.76 -12.22
N ALA A 171 -4.64 -12.65 -12.81
CA ALA A 171 -4.18 -12.17 -14.11
C ALA A 171 -2.71 -11.69 -14.11
N MET A 172 -2.15 -11.36 -12.95
CA MET A 172 -0.74 -10.95 -12.82
C MET A 172 0.24 -12.04 -13.25
N LYS A 173 -0.20 -13.31 -13.29
CA LYS A 173 0.61 -14.44 -13.78
C LYS A 173 1.14 -14.22 -15.20
N PHE A 174 0.43 -13.50 -16.05
CA PHE A 174 0.84 -13.24 -17.43
C PHE A 174 2.00 -12.23 -17.54
N ALA A 175 2.17 -11.34 -16.55
CA ALA A 175 3.27 -10.39 -16.52
C ALA A 175 4.47 -10.85 -15.69
N LEU A 176 4.29 -11.82 -14.80
CA LEU A 176 5.30 -12.21 -13.81
C LEU A 176 6.60 -12.74 -14.44
N PRO A 177 6.60 -13.61 -15.49
CA PRO A 177 7.83 -14.09 -16.11
C PRO A 177 8.66 -12.94 -16.69
N VAL A 178 8.02 -12.03 -17.42
CA VAL A 178 8.68 -10.86 -18.02
C VAL A 178 9.25 -9.94 -16.95
N ARG A 179 8.49 -9.64 -15.90
CA ARG A 179 8.96 -8.79 -14.78
C ARG A 179 10.19 -9.38 -14.09
N LYS A 180 10.22 -10.71 -13.89
CA LYS A 180 11.39 -11.41 -13.32
C LYS A 180 12.59 -11.34 -14.27
N ALA A 181 12.39 -11.54 -15.57
CA ALA A 181 13.46 -11.49 -16.56
C ALA A 181 14.06 -10.09 -16.72
N LEU A 182 13.25 -9.04 -16.62
CA LEU A 182 13.72 -7.65 -16.71
C LEU A 182 14.61 -7.26 -15.52
N GLY A 183 14.33 -7.73 -14.31
CA GLY A 183 15.16 -7.51 -13.13
C GLY A 183 15.19 -6.06 -12.61
N PHE A 184 14.47 -5.15 -13.21
CA PHE A 184 14.33 -3.76 -12.76
C PHE A 184 12.86 -3.41 -12.48
N ARG A 185 12.64 -2.28 -11.76
CA ARG A 185 11.30 -1.81 -11.43
C ARG A 185 10.59 -1.34 -12.69
N THR A 186 9.30 -1.68 -12.77
CA THR A 186 8.40 -1.24 -13.85
C THR A 186 7.15 -0.64 -13.21
N LEU A 187 6.25 -0.08 -14.01
CA LEU A 187 4.96 0.44 -13.56
C LEU A 187 4.19 -0.57 -12.67
N PHE A 188 4.37 -1.87 -12.87
CA PHE A 188 3.78 -2.89 -12.00
C PHE A 188 4.18 -2.79 -10.52
N ASN A 189 5.34 -2.21 -10.20
CA ASN A 189 5.78 -2.04 -8.82
C ASN A 189 4.98 -0.98 -8.06
N LEU A 190 4.27 -0.10 -8.78
CA LEU A 190 3.40 0.92 -8.20
C LEU A 190 1.96 0.42 -8.00
N LEU A 191 1.55 -0.66 -8.70
CA LEU A 191 0.14 -1.10 -8.74
C LEU A 191 -0.36 -1.70 -7.43
N GLY A 192 0.53 -2.28 -6.61
CA GLY A 192 0.15 -2.97 -5.38
C GLY A 192 -0.79 -2.15 -4.49
N PRO A 193 -0.35 -1.00 -3.98
CA PRO A 193 -1.18 -0.14 -3.14
C PRO A 193 -2.44 0.38 -3.82
N LEU A 194 -2.42 0.56 -5.15
CA LEU A 194 -3.51 1.13 -5.93
C LEU A 194 -4.60 0.10 -6.28
N CYS A 195 -4.33 -1.19 -6.06
CA CYS A 195 -5.22 -2.28 -6.46
C CYS A 195 -5.70 -3.11 -5.26
N ASN A 196 -5.94 -2.47 -4.10
CA ASN A 196 -6.53 -3.16 -2.94
C ASN A 196 -7.87 -3.80 -3.32
N PRO A 197 -8.05 -5.12 -3.09
CA PRO A 197 -9.27 -5.85 -3.46
C PRO A 197 -10.54 -5.36 -2.76
N ALA A 198 -10.40 -4.82 -1.55
CA ALA A 198 -11.50 -4.23 -0.79
C ALA A 198 -11.88 -2.81 -1.27
N GLN A 199 -11.09 -2.21 -2.17
CA GLN A 199 -11.33 -0.87 -2.72
C GLN A 199 -11.58 0.18 -1.64
N VAL A 200 -10.84 0.09 -0.53
CA VAL A 200 -10.95 1.04 0.59
C VAL A 200 -10.76 2.48 0.10
N LYS A 201 -11.43 3.41 0.77
CA LYS A 201 -11.36 4.84 0.45
C LYS A 201 -10.33 5.59 1.29
N ARG A 202 -9.69 4.92 2.23
CA ARG A 202 -8.75 5.45 3.22
C ARG A 202 -7.47 4.63 3.19
N GLN A 203 -6.34 5.27 2.87
CA GLN A 203 -5.06 4.55 2.74
C GLN A 203 -3.88 5.39 3.21
N LEU A 204 -2.98 4.77 3.98
CA LEU A 204 -1.61 5.20 4.15
C LEU A 204 -0.73 4.38 3.20
N VAL A 205 -0.10 5.04 2.25
CA VAL A 205 0.68 4.40 1.20
C VAL A 205 2.13 4.86 1.25
N GLY A 206 3.02 3.96 1.63
CA GLY A 206 4.46 4.18 1.50
C GLY A 206 4.94 4.05 0.06
N VAL A 207 5.87 4.91 -0.35
CA VAL A 207 6.35 4.97 -1.74
C VAL A 207 7.88 4.95 -1.77
N PHE A 208 8.45 4.07 -2.58
CA PHE A 208 9.90 3.89 -2.69
C PHE A 208 10.67 5.11 -3.30
N ASP A 209 9.98 6.03 -3.96
CA ASP A 209 10.56 7.19 -4.62
C ASP A 209 9.61 8.39 -4.49
N GLU A 210 10.12 9.50 -3.98
CA GLU A 210 9.37 10.73 -3.67
C GLU A 210 8.51 11.24 -4.83
N LYS A 211 8.98 11.07 -6.08
CA LYS A 211 8.27 11.53 -7.29
C LYS A 211 6.90 10.87 -7.46
N TRP A 212 6.66 9.70 -6.83
CA TRP A 212 5.41 8.96 -6.94
C TRP A 212 4.38 9.32 -5.86
N CYS A 213 4.73 10.11 -4.85
CA CYS A 213 3.78 10.50 -3.81
C CYS A 213 2.55 11.21 -4.40
N GLU A 214 2.75 12.23 -5.23
CA GLU A 214 1.66 13.00 -5.83
C GLU A 214 0.86 12.19 -6.85
N PRO A 215 1.48 11.51 -7.84
CA PRO A 215 0.73 10.65 -8.77
C PRO A 215 -0.12 9.58 -8.09
N ILE A 216 0.37 8.96 -7.01
CA ILE A 216 -0.37 7.93 -6.27
C ILE A 216 -1.56 8.53 -5.53
N ALA A 217 -1.38 9.65 -4.82
CA ALA A 217 -2.46 10.34 -4.12
C ALA A 217 -3.58 10.78 -5.08
N GLU A 218 -3.22 11.37 -6.22
CA GLU A 218 -4.17 11.80 -7.25
C GLU A 218 -4.90 10.63 -7.91
N VAL A 219 -4.18 9.54 -8.27
CA VAL A 219 -4.79 8.36 -8.89
C VAL A 219 -5.78 7.69 -7.94
N LEU A 220 -5.42 7.51 -6.66
CA LEU A 220 -6.32 6.95 -5.66
C LEU A 220 -7.52 7.86 -5.41
N GLY A 221 -7.31 9.18 -5.34
CA GLY A 221 -8.39 10.17 -5.25
C GLY A 221 -9.35 10.11 -6.45
N ALA A 222 -8.82 10.05 -7.67
CA ALA A 222 -9.61 9.91 -8.90
C ALA A 222 -10.41 8.59 -8.97
N LEU A 223 -9.98 7.56 -8.22
CA LEU A 223 -10.65 6.27 -8.11
C LEU A 223 -11.63 6.19 -6.92
N GLY A 224 -11.91 7.32 -6.27
CA GLY A 224 -12.91 7.43 -5.19
C GLY A 224 -12.33 7.40 -3.78
N GLY A 225 -11.01 7.51 -3.63
CA GLY A 225 -10.35 7.69 -2.33
C GLY A 225 -10.77 9.02 -1.68
N THR A 226 -10.99 9.03 -0.37
CA THR A 226 -11.40 10.22 0.39
C THR A 226 -10.26 10.76 1.25
N HIS A 227 -9.48 9.88 1.88
CA HIS A 227 -8.34 10.21 2.72
C HIS A 227 -7.17 9.31 2.33
N ILE A 228 -6.28 9.81 1.49
CA ILE A 228 -5.14 9.07 0.96
C ILE A 228 -3.87 9.86 1.30
N TRP A 229 -2.95 9.24 2.02
CA TRP A 229 -1.65 9.80 2.30
C TRP A 229 -0.57 8.95 1.64
N ALA A 230 0.08 9.50 0.64
CA ALA A 230 1.27 8.92 0.02
C ALA A 230 2.51 9.51 0.70
N VAL A 231 3.36 8.64 1.25
CA VAL A 231 4.49 9.06 2.08
C VAL A 231 5.81 8.49 1.55
N HIS A 232 6.89 9.28 1.68
CA HIS A 232 8.25 8.86 1.38
C HIS A 232 9.20 9.42 2.44
N GLY A 233 9.78 8.54 3.24
CA GLY A 233 10.76 8.92 4.26
C GLY A 233 12.16 9.07 3.66
N LYS A 234 12.92 10.07 4.11
CA LYS A 234 14.36 10.24 3.80
C LYS A 234 15.19 9.66 4.93
N THR A 235 16.22 8.93 4.57
CA THR A 235 17.19 8.36 5.53
C THR A 235 18.62 8.62 5.07
N ASP A 236 19.56 8.35 5.93
CA ASP A 236 20.99 8.39 5.62
C ASP A 236 21.44 7.33 4.59
N GLU A 237 20.64 6.28 4.37
CA GLU A 237 20.91 5.20 3.42
C GLU A 237 20.02 5.24 2.17
N GLY A 238 19.16 6.25 2.02
CA GLY A 238 18.24 6.41 0.88
C GLY A 238 16.80 6.69 1.30
N GLY A 239 15.86 6.39 0.42
CA GLY A 239 14.44 6.57 0.69
C GLY A 239 13.78 5.32 1.23
N ILE A 240 12.79 5.49 2.11
CA ILE A 240 11.97 4.41 2.69
C ILE A 240 10.49 4.64 2.39
N ASP A 241 9.75 3.56 2.13
CA ASP A 241 8.31 3.58 1.89
C ASP A 241 7.46 3.49 3.18
N GLU A 242 7.88 4.25 4.21
CA GLU A 242 7.22 4.39 5.52
C GLU A 242 7.41 5.81 6.06
N VAL A 243 6.60 6.22 7.02
CA VAL A 243 6.93 7.36 7.88
C VAL A 243 8.11 6.94 8.76
N THR A 244 9.20 7.72 8.75
CA THR A 244 10.47 7.30 9.35
C THR A 244 10.89 8.16 10.54
N LEU A 245 11.71 7.58 11.41
CA LEU A 245 12.46 8.31 12.44
C LEU A 245 13.89 8.68 12.00
N ALA A 246 14.31 8.27 10.79
CA ALA A 246 15.66 8.49 10.31
C ALA A 246 15.84 9.84 9.58
N GLY A 247 14.80 10.63 9.51
CA GLY A 247 14.79 11.94 8.86
C GLY A 247 13.39 12.41 8.51
N PRO A 248 13.27 13.46 7.68
CA PRO A 248 11.98 13.98 7.27
C PRO A 248 11.23 13.00 6.36
N THR A 249 9.92 12.96 6.49
CA THR A 249 9.02 12.22 5.62
C THR A 249 8.18 13.19 4.81
N LYS A 250 8.28 13.14 3.49
CA LYS A 250 7.38 13.85 2.59
C LYS A 250 6.02 13.19 2.58
N VAL A 251 4.98 13.98 2.63
CA VAL A 251 3.59 13.55 2.53
C VAL A 251 2.90 14.32 1.40
N VAL A 252 2.23 13.58 0.52
CA VAL A 252 1.23 14.16 -0.38
C VAL A 252 -0.10 13.51 -0.02
N ALA A 253 -1.02 14.32 0.47
CA ALA A 253 -2.32 13.89 0.95
C ALA A 253 -3.43 14.29 -0.01
N TRP A 254 -4.34 13.37 -0.29
CA TRP A 254 -5.63 13.65 -0.89
C TRP A 254 -6.69 13.62 0.19
N GLU A 255 -7.20 14.82 0.55
CA GLU A 255 -8.14 15.03 1.62
C GLU A 255 -9.44 15.59 1.06
N GLU A 256 -10.49 14.77 1.01
CA GLU A 256 -11.82 15.16 0.56
C GLU A 256 -11.85 15.96 -0.77
N GLY A 257 -11.07 15.51 -1.74
CA GLY A 257 -11.00 16.14 -3.05
C GLY A 257 -9.95 17.24 -3.20
N LYS A 258 -9.09 17.44 -2.20
CA LYS A 258 -7.99 18.42 -2.23
C LYS A 258 -6.65 17.76 -2.06
N LEU A 259 -5.68 18.23 -2.82
CA LEU A 259 -4.29 17.82 -2.68
C LEU A 259 -3.58 18.74 -1.69
N CYS A 260 -2.92 18.14 -0.69
CA CYS A 260 -2.16 18.83 0.34
C CYS A 260 -0.75 18.28 0.42
N HIS A 261 0.22 19.10 0.75
CA HIS A 261 1.63 18.71 0.87
C HIS A 261 2.13 19.03 2.27
N PHE A 262 2.75 18.04 2.92
CA PHE A 262 3.30 18.19 4.26
C PHE A 262 4.70 17.56 4.34
N THR A 263 5.44 17.96 5.36
CA THR A 263 6.63 17.25 5.83
C THR A 263 6.40 16.85 7.28
N LEU A 264 6.66 15.59 7.60
CA LEU A 264 6.65 15.09 8.97
C LEU A 264 8.09 14.93 9.43
N GLU A 265 8.33 15.30 10.67
CA GLU A 265 9.63 15.13 11.33
C GLU A 265 9.44 14.47 12.69
N PRO A 266 10.38 13.61 13.14
CA PRO A 266 10.26 12.91 14.43
C PRO A 266 10.07 13.85 15.61
N GLU A 267 10.66 15.05 15.57
CA GLU A 267 10.56 16.07 16.60
C GLU A 267 9.13 16.58 16.80
N MET A 268 8.27 16.50 15.77
CA MET A 268 6.85 16.89 15.87
C MET A 268 6.13 16.05 16.92
N VAL A 269 6.56 14.81 17.12
CA VAL A 269 6.00 13.89 18.13
C VAL A 269 6.90 13.76 19.38
N GLY A 270 7.98 14.53 19.45
CA GLY A 270 8.90 14.51 20.59
C GLY A 270 9.89 13.35 20.57
N LEU A 271 10.10 12.73 19.41
CA LEU A 271 11.09 11.68 19.20
C LEU A 271 12.38 12.24 18.56
N PRO A 272 13.55 11.71 18.90
CA PRO A 272 14.79 12.06 18.21
C PRO A 272 14.87 11.41 16.84
N ASN A 273 15.71 11.97 15.97
CA ASN A 273 16.15 11.27 14.77
C ASN A 273 16.93 10.01 15.16
N MET A 274 16.60 8.88 14.53
CA MET A 274 17.22 7.58 14.78
C MET A 274 17.77 6.99 13.48
N PRO A 275 19.03 6.46 13.48
CA PRO A 275 19.59 5.86 12.28
C PRO A 275 18.75 4.69 11.76
N ILE A 276 18.61 4.58 10.44
CA ILE A 276 17.72 3.58 9.82
C ILE A 276 18.15 2.13 10.11
N HIS A 277 19.43 1.87 10.36
CA HIS A 277 19.92 0.53 10.68
C HIS A 277 19.26 -0.07 11.93
N LEU A 278 18.73 0.75 12.86
CA LEU A 278 17.98 0.29 14.04
C LEU A 278 16.61 -0.33 13.68
N LEU A 279 16.12 -0.07 12.47
CA LEU A 279 14.87 -0.62 11.96
C LEU A 279 15.10 -1.83 11.04
N ARG A 280 16.35 -2.24 10.83
CA ARG A 280 16.65 -3.39 9.96
C ARG A 280 16.00 -4.66 10.48
N GLY A 281 15.35 -5.36 9.56
CA GLY A 281 14.74 -6.66 9.75
C GLY A 281 15.63 -7.80 9.24
N GLY A 282 15.05 -8.97 9.18
CA GLY A 282 15.67 -10.20 8.70
C GLY A 282 14.69 -11.04 7.89
N GLY A 283 14.82 -12.36 7.99
CA GLY A 283 13.85 -13.30 7.43
C GLY A 283 12.50 -13.25 8.16
N ALA A 284 11.51 -13.95 7.62
CA ALA A 284 10.14 -13.92 8.09
C ALA A 284 9.99 -14.30 9.57
N GLU A 285 10.67 -15.34 10.01
CA GLU A 285 10.63 -15.83 11.40
C GLU A 285 11.21 -14.80 12.38
N SER A 286 12.35 -14.18 12.00
CA SER A 286 12.98 -13.14 12.83
C SER A 286 12.08 -11.92 12.95
N ASN A 287 11.48 -11.46 11.82
CA ASN A 287 10.58 -10.32 11.83
C ASN A 287 9.28 -10.62 12.61
N ALA A 288 8.77 -11.85 12.55
CA ALA A 288 7.62 -12.29 13.33
C ALA A 288 7.92 -12.25 14.84
N GLN A 289 9.09 -12.72 15.27
CA GLN A 289 9.52 -12.63 16.67
C GLN A 289 9.63 -11.18 17.15
N ARG A 290 10.23 -10.30 16.35
CA ARG A 290 10.32 -8.87 16.66
C ARG A 290 8.93 -8.22 16.77
N MET A 291 7.98 -8.64 15.94
CA MET A 291 6.60 -8.13 15.99
C MET A 291 5.86 -8.64 17.25
N ILE A 292 6.07 -9.89 17.66
CA ILE A 292 5.53 -10.42 18.92
C ILE A 292 6.10 -9.64 20.10
N ALA A 293 7.41 -9.44 20.17
CA ALA A 293 8.07 -8.68 21.23
C ALA A 293 7.54 -7.24 21.31
N LEU A 294 7.33 -6.58 20.14
CA LEU A 294 6.65 -5.28 20.07
C LEU A 294 5.26 -5.32 20.72
N PHE A 295 4.45 -6.34 20.39
CA PHE A 295 3.09 -6.47 20.94
C PHE A 295 3.08 -6.88 22.42
N GLU A 296 4.14 -7.46 22.92
CA GLU A 296 4.39 -7.75 24.34
C GLU A 296 4.95 -6.53 25.10
N GLY A 297 5.21 -5.41 24.40
CA GLY A 297 5.56 -4.14 25.01
C GLY A 297 7.04 -3.75 24.89
N GLU A 298 7.85 -4.45 24.08
CA GLU A 298 9.24 -4.05 23.82
C GLU A 298 9.31 -2.59 23.34
N LYS A 299 10.19 -1.81 23.97
CA LYS A 299 10.44 -0.40 23.62
C LYS A 299 11.59 -0.30 22.63
N GLY A 300 11.66 0.82 21.90
CA GLY A 300 12.75 1.14 20.99
C GLY A 300 12.29 1.59 19.60
N CYS A 301 13.22 1.71 18.68
CA CYS A 301 13.02 2.31 17.35
C CYS A 301 11.86 1.67 16.58
N TYR A 302 11.70 0.35 16.61
CA TYR A 302 10.60 -0.34 15.93
C TYR A 302 9.23 0.10 16.48
N ARG A 303 9.09 0.12 17.82
CA ARG A 303 7.86 0.60 18.45
C ARG A 303 7.55 2.04 18.08
N ASP A 304 8.53 2.92 18.21
CA ASP A 304 8.33 4.35 17.98
C ASP A 304 7.98 4.64 16.50
N THR A 305 8.62 3.92 15.57
CA THR A 305 8.26 3.98 14.13
C THR A 305 6.82 3.48 13.89
N VAL A 306 6.44 2.36 14.48
CA VAL A 306 5.07 1.83 14.37
C VAL A 306 4.05 2.81 14.95
N LEU A 307 4.33 3.41 16.10
CA LEU A 307 3.45 4.40 16.72
C LEU A 307 3.29 5.67 15.87
N PHE A 308 4.36 6.15 15.25
CA PHE A 308 4.30 7.32 14.39
C PHE A 308 3.46 7.05 13.13
N ASN A 309 3.69 5.92 12.45
CA ASN A 309 2.85 5.51 11.33
C ASN A 309 1.38 5.29 11.74
N ALA A 310 1.14 4.68 12.91
CA ALA A 310 -0.21 4.47 13.44
C ALA A 310 -0.92 5.79 13.76
N ALA A 311 -0.20 6.80 14.24
CA ALA A 311 -0.78 8.12 14.51
C ALA A 311 -1.32 8.81 13.25
N ILE A 312 -0.61 8.68 12.14
CA ILE A 312 -1.07 9.15 10.82
C ILE A 312 -2.25 8.30 10.34
N ALA A 313 -2.14 6.98 10.45
CA ALA A 313 -3.21 6.07 10.04
C ALA A 313 -4.51 6.28 10.84
N LEU A 314 -4.44 6.67 12.10
CA LEU A 314 -5.59 7.07 12.92
C LEU A 314 -6.30 8.29 12.33
N HIS A 315 -5.56 9.32 11.92
CA HIS A 315 -6.15 10.47 11.22
C HIS A 315 -6.86 10.04 9.94
N ILE A 316 -6.19 9.26 9.09
CA ILE A 316 -6.75 8.76 7.83
C ILE A 316 -8.03 7.95 8.08
N ALA A 317 -8.08 7.17 9.16
CA ALA A 317 -9.26 6.42 9.57
C ALA A 317 -10.39 7.31 10.16
N GLY A 318 -10.17 8.61 10.30
CA GLY A 318 -11.15 9.56 10.83
C GLY A 318 -11.09 9.74 12.35
N HIS A 319 -9.98 9.36 12.99
CA HIS A 319 -9.77 9.48 14.43
C HIS A 319 -8.65 10.48 14.73
N GLY A 320 -9.02 11.67 15.24
CA GLY A 320 -8.04 12.71 15.58
C GLY A 320 -7.46 13.40 14.35
N ASN A 321 -8.15 14.43 13.86
CA ASN A 321 -7.72 15.20 12.69
C ASN A 321 -6.41 15.94 12.96
N VAL A 322 -5.31 15.49 12.32
CA VAL A 322 -3.99 16.11 12.47
C VAL A 322 -3.81 17.37 11.62
N ILE A 323 -4.76 17.70 10.75
CA ILE A 323 -4.69 18.89 9.90
C ILE A 323 -5.47 20.02 10.56
N GLU A 324 -4.77 21.06 11.01
CA GLU A 324 -5.33 22.28 11.58
C GLU A 324 -4.83 23.49 10.80
N ASN A 325 -5.73 24.30 10.28
CA ASN A 325 -5.40 25.51 9.50
C ASN A 325 -4.43 25.24 8.33
N GLY A 326 -4.55 24.09 7.68
CA GLY A 326 -3.70 23.70 6.55
C GLY A 326 -2.29 23.20 6.92
N ASN A 327 -2.01 23.01 8.20
CA ASN A 327 -0.73 22.51 8.72
C ASN A 327 -0.94 21.25 9.58
N ILE A 328 0.15 20.53 9.82
CA ILE A 328 0.13 19.38 10.74
C ILE A 328 0.19 19.87 12.19
N SER A 329 -0.80 19.50 12.98
CA SER A 329 -0.87 19.75 14.41
C SER A 329 -0.03 18.73 15.19
N SER A 330 1.14 19.15 15.67
CA SER A 330 2.00 18.32 16.52
C SER A 330 1.28 17.86 17.80
N LYS A 331 0.33 18.65 18.31
CA LYS A 331 -0.47 18.29 19.49
C LYS A 331 -1.35 17.09 19.19
N VAL A 332 -2.17 17.16 18.14
CA VAL A 332 -3.10 16.06 17.80
C VAL A 332 -2.32 14.83 17.34
N LEU A 333 -1.18 15.03 16.67
CA LEU A 333 -0.32 13.93 16.27
C LEU A 333 0.23 13.15 17.49
N LYS A 334 0.65 13.86 18.56
CA LYS A 334 1.05 13.23 19.84
C LYS A 334 -0.12 12.52 20.52
N GLU A 335 -1.31 13.11 20.55
CA GLU A 335 -2.51 12.48 21.09
C GLU A 335 -2.85 11.18 20.34
N ASN A 336 -2.69 11.16 19.01
CA ASN A 336 -2.86 9.95 18.21
C ASN A 336 -1.77 8.91 18.50
N MET A 337 -0.51 9.32 18.74
CA MET A 337 0.54 8.40 19.18
C MET A 337 0.22 7.76 20.55
N GLU A 338 -0.31 8.53 21.49
CA GLU A 338 -0.75 8.02 22.81
C GLU A 338 -1.87 6.98 22.64
N ARG A 339 -2.83 7.23 21.76
CA ARG A 339 -3.88 6.25 21.42
C ARG A 339 -3.29 4.97 20.80
N ALA A 340 -2.34 5.10 19.88
CA ALA A 340 -1.65 3.95 19.31
C ALA A 340 -0.84 3.18 20.39
N SER A 341 -0.14 3.92 21.27
CA SER A 341 0.57 3.35 22.41
C SER A 341 -0.35 2.56 23.36
N TYR A 342 -1.56 3.08 23.61
CA TYR A 342 -2.55 2.37 24.40
C TYR A 342 -2.88 0.99 23.85
N SER A 343 -2.96 0.84 22.51
CA SER A 343 -3.20 -0.48 21.89
C SER A 343 -2.09 -1.49 22.23
N LEU A 344 -0.84 -1.05 22.22
CA LEU A 344 0.31 -1.90 22.58
C LEU A 344 0.36 -2.13 24.10
N ASP A 345 0.30 -1.06 24.90
CA ASP A 345 0.49 -1.12 26.36
C ASP A 345 -0.63 -1.88 27.09
N LYS A 346 -1.84 -1.95 26.51
CA LYS A 346 -2.96 -2.75 27.00
C LYS A 346 -3.08 -4.12 26.33
N GLY A 347 -2.11 -4.48 25.50
CA GLY A 347 -2.08 -5.75 24.80
C GLY A 347 -3.22 -5.96 23.81
N LEU A 348 -3.83 -4.87 23.28
CA LEU A 348 -4.95 -4.98 22.34
C LEU A 348 -4.48 -5.49 20.98
N ALA A 349 -3.32 -5.04 20.49
CA ALA A 349 -2.71 -5.55 19.27
C ALA A 349 -2.38 -7.04 19.39
N LEU A 350 -1.80 -7.48 20.53
CA LEU A 350 -1.52 -8.90 20.82
C LEU A 350 -2.82 -9.74 20.88
N LYS A 351 -3.86 -9.21 21.54
CA LYS A 351 -5.18 -9.87 21.56
C LYS A 351 -5.75 -10.04 20.16
N THR A 352 -5.60 -9.03 19.31
CA THR A 352 -6.05 -9.09 17.91
C THR A 352 -5.27 -10.15 17.13
N LEU A 353 -3.94 -10.19 17.25
CA LEU A 353 -3.11 -11.25 16.67
C LEU A 353 -3.62 -12.63 17.07
N ASN A 354 -3.82 -12.86 18.37
CA ASN A 354 -4.27 -14.16 18.89
C ASN A 354 -5.70 -14.52 18.44
N ARG A 355 -6.61 -13.55 18.35
CA ARG A 355 -7.95 -13.75 17.82
C ARG A 355 -7.92 -14.16 16.35
N VAL A 356 -7.16 -13.46 15.51
CA VAL A 356 -6.98 -13.80 14.10
C VAL A 356 -6.36 -15.19 13.93
N LYS A 357 -5.32 -15.54 14.70
CA LYS A 357 -4.74 -16.88 14.66
C LYS A 357 -5.79 -17.95 14.98
N LYS A 358 -6.60 -17.72 16.00
CA LYS A 358 -7.66 -18.66 16.40
C LYS A 358 -8.72 -18.84 15.30
N SER A 359 -9.11 -17.77 14.58
CA SER A 359 -10.09 -17.87 13.50
C SER A 359 -9.62 -18.74 12.34
N PHE A 360 -8.31 -18.87 12.12
CA PHE A 360 -7.76 -19.81 11.15
C PHE A 360 -7.80 -21.27 11.62
N LEU A 361 -7.67 -21.52 12.94
CA LEU A 361 -7.72 -22.86 13.49
C LEU A 361 -9.13 -23.44 13.62
N THR A 362 -10.14 -22.59 13.81
CA THR A 362 -11.54 -23.01 13.98
C THR A 362 -12.27 -23.19 12.65
N ASN A 363 -11.74 -22.65 11.55
CA ASN A 363 -12.34 -22.72 10.20
C ASN A 363 -11.57 -23.66 9.25
N ALA A 364 -10.59 -24.42 9.77
CA ALA A 364 -9.89 -25.51 9.09
C ALA A 364 -10.61 -26.80 9.39
#